data_ea7be40465955d0abc0af3ce9e34579f
#
_entry.id   ea7be40465955d0abc0af3ce9e34579f
#
_cell.length_a   1.000
_cell.length_b   1.000
_cell.length_c   1.000
_cell.angle_alpha   90.00
_cell.angle_beta   90.00
_cell.angle_gamma   90.00
#
_symmetry.space_group_name_H-M   'P 1'
#
loop_
_entity.id
_entity.type
_entity.pdbx_description
1 polymer ?
#
loop_
_entity_poly.entity_id
_entity_poly.type
_entity_poly.pdbx_seq_one_letter_code
_entity_poly.pdbx_strand_id
1 'polypeptide(L)'
;MLHRRWQLLPILPVLVLALFLVGCPKRPATTSAAAPAPGAPAPGTPGAGPSVAGPGAPGAPGXXGAPGAATTPGTPGAAPSPREFTAIAALTDIHFDFDKYDIRPGDAKVLDENAKWMKSNPTYLILIEGHCDERGTNEYNLALGERRAKSTMNYLVSQGVRANRITLISYGEERPQCTEKTEACWDKNRRAHFLVKAG
;
A
#
# COMPACT_ATOMS: atom_id res chain seq x y z
N MET A 1 58.95 -17.60 -33.67
CA MET A 1 58.03 -18.24 -34.61
C MET A 1 57.47 -19.52 -34.01
N LEU A 2 56.35 -19.47 -33.35
CA LEU A 2 55.65 -20.68 -32.87
C LEU A 2 54.17 -20.48 -33.11
N HIS A 3 53.63 -21.22 -34.07
CA HIS A 3 52.19 -21.29 -34.36
C HIS A 3 51.53 -22.24 -33.37
N ARG A 4 50.66 -21.71 -32.51
CA ARG A 4 49.78 -22.54 -31.67
C ARG A 4 48.50 -22.86 -32.45
N ARG A 5 48.36 -24.13 -32.78
CA ARG A 5 47.16 -24.68 -33.43
C ARG A 5 46.02 -24.79 -32.43
N TRP A 6 44.91 -24.17 -32.76
CA TRP A 6 43.65 -24.36 -32.03
C TRP A 6 42.96 -25.61 -32.55
N GLN A 7 42.77 -26.56 -31.66
CA GLN A 7 41.99 -27.76 -31.98
C GLN A 7 40.53 -27.51 -31.67
N LEU A 8 39.67 -27.53 -32.71
CA LEU A 8 38.24 -27.50 -32.63
C LEU A 8 37.70 -28.87 -32.28
N LEU A 9 37.14 -29.05 -31.10
CA LEU A 9 36.39 -30.25 -30.73
C LEU A 9 34.92 -30.09 -31.17
N PRO A 10 34.36 -31.01 -31.93
CA PRO A 10 32.95 -31.00 -32.25
C PRO A 10 32.14 -31.55 -31.07
N ILE A 11 31.25 -30.74 -30.54
CA ILE A 11 30.29 -31.15 -29.51
C ILE A 11 29.09 -31.77 -30.21
N LEU A 12 28.91 -33.07 -30.00
CA LEU A 12 27.74 -33.82 -30.49
C LEU A 12 26.52 -33.49 -29.64
N PRO A 13 25.39 -33.12 -30.22
CA PRO A 13 24.15 -32.96 -29.45
C PRO A 13 23.49 -34.34 -29.26
N VAL A 14 23.39 -34.78 -28.02
CA VAL A 14 22.61 -35.96 -27.66
C VAL A 14 21.16 -35.52 -27.47
N LEU A 15 20.34 -35.89 -28.43
CA LEU A 15 18.89 -35.62 -28.41
C LEU A 15 18.22 -36.76 -27.64
N VAL A 16 17.86 -36.52 -26.40
CA VAL A 16 17.06 -37.46 -25.61
C VAL A 16 15.59 -36.99 -25.64
N LEU A 17 14.82 -37.67 -26.48
CA LEU A 17 13.38 -37.44 -26.59
C LEU A 17 12.66 -38.39 -25.62
N ALA A 18 12.29 -37.87 -24.43
CA ALA A 18 11.47 -38.62 -23.49
C ALA A 18 10.02 -38.15 -23.60
N LEU A 19 9.18 -38.96 -24.24
CA LEU A 19 7.75 -38.76 -24.25
C LEU A 19 7.16 -39.25 -22.92
N PHE A 20 6.72 -38.34 -22.06
CA PHE A 20 5.89 -38.69 -20.93
C PHE A 20 4.47 -38.23 -21.20
N LEU A 21 3.64 -39.17 -21.60
CA LEU A 21 2.19 -39.02 -21.64
C LEU A 21 1.65 -39.28 -20.24
N VAL A 22 1.51 -38.22 -19.44
CA VAL A 22 0.81 -38.32 -18.16
C VAL A 22 -0.57 -37.70 -18.34
N GLY A 23 -1.58 -38.58 -18.30
CA GLY A 23 -2.97 -38.17 -18.40
C GLY A 23 -3.43 -37.35 -17.18
N CYS A 24 -4.12 -36.24 -17.43
CA CYS A 24 -4.75 -35.45 -16.39
C CYS A 24 -5.88 -36.22 -15.71
N PRO A 25 -5.86 -36.42 -14.39
CA PRO A 25 -7.05 -36.92 -13.70
C PRO A 25 -8.11 -35.82 -13.62
N LYS A 26 -9.26 -36.10 -14.15
CA LYS A 26 -10.43 -35.22 -14.08
C LYS A 26 -10.95 -35.18 -12.65
N ARG A 27 -10.82 -34.03 -11.98
CA ARG A 27 -11.38 -33.83 -10.63
C ARG A 27 -12.90 -33.88 -10.70
N PRO A 28 -13.55 -34.65 -9.83
CA PRO A 28 -15.01 -34.59 -9.72
C PRO A 28 -15.44 -33.22 -9.18
N ALA A 29 -16.45 -32.63 -9.77
CA ALA A 29 -17.04 -31.38 -9.32
C ALA A 29 -17.80 -31.66 -8.00
N THR A 30 -17.26 -31.15 -6.91
CA THR A 30 -18.01 -31.10 -5.66
C THR A 30 -19.07 -30.00 -5.79
N THR A 31 -20.30 -30.43 -5.83
CA THR A 31 -21.46 -29.54 -5.78
C THR A 31 -21.49 -28.91 -4.37
N SER A 32 -21.02 -27.69 -4.25
CA SER A 32 -21.15 -26.93 -3.01
C SER A 32 -22.62 -26.52 -2.88
N ALA A 33 -23.28 -27.08 -1.88
CA ALA A 33 -24.63 -26.66 -1.54
C ALA A 33 -24.56 -25.21 -1.01
N ALA A 34 -25.29 -24.34 -1.69
CA ALA A 34 -25.38 -22.94 -1.26
C ALA A 34 -26.09 -22.84 0.08
N ALA A 35 -25.43 -22.23 1.06
CA ALA A 35 -26.07 -21.90 2.34
C ALA A 35 -27.18 -20.86 2.09
N PRO A 36 -28.35 -20.99 2.75
CA PRO A 36 -29.42 -20.01 2.58
C PRO A 36 -29.00 -18.64 3.13
N ALA A 37 -29.28 -17.58 2.36
CA ALA A 37 -29.02 -16.20 2.76
C ALA A 37 -29.88 -15.83 3.99
N PRO A 38 -29.36 -15.01 4.94
CA PRO A 38 -30.19 -14.48 6.02
C PRO A 38 -31.32 -13.62 5.46
N GLY A 39 -32.54 -13.86 5.93
CA GLY A 39 -33.75 -13.26 5.40
C GLY A 39 -33.79 -11.73 5.46
N ALA A 40 -34.27 -11.12 4.39
CA ALA A 40 -34.55 -9.69 4.35
C ALA A 40 -35.74 -9.36 5.27
N PRO A 41 -35.72 -8.23 6.01
CA PRO A 41 -36.88 -7.83 6.82
C PRO A 41 -38.05 -7.40 5.92
N ALA A 42 -39.25 -7.85 6.29
CA ALA A 42 -40.49 -7.52 5.59
C ALA A 42 -40.87 -6.02 5.76
N PRO A 43 -41.54 -5.40 4.78
CA PRO A 43 -41.96 -4.01 4.90
C PRO A 43 -43.10 -3.87 5.92
N GLY A 44 -42.85 -3.09 6.97
CA GLY A 44 -43.83 -2.78 8.02
C GLY A 44 -44.86 -1.78 7.57
N THR A 45 -46.12 -2.00 7.96
CA THR A 45 -47.29 -1.19 7.71
C THR A 45 -47.23 0.15 8.49
N PRO A 46 -47.68 1.29 7.91
CA PRO A 46 -47.68 2.54 8.64
C PRO A 46 -48.86 2.63 9.65
N GLY A 47 -48.53 2.76 10.90
CA GLY A 47 -49.53 3.03 11.96
C GLY A 47 -49.53 4.52 12.33
N ALA A 48 -50.73 5.10 12.36
CA ALA A 48 -50.95 6.51 12.60
C ALA A 48 -50.85 6.89 14.10
N GLY A 49 -50.41 8.11 14.40
CA GLY A 49 -50.16 8.88 15.57
C GLY A 49 -50.93 8.64 16.86
N PRO A 50 -50.91 9.48 17.87
CA PRO A 50 -51.09 10.96 17.80
C PRO A 50 -50.08 11.82 18.58
N SER A 51 -50.11 13.11 18.23
CA SER A 51 -49.43 14.23 18.87
C SER A 51 -49.85 14.49 20.30
N VAL A 52 -48.94 14.93 21.16
CA VAL A 52 -49.25 15.86 22.24
C VAL A 52 -48.09 16.86 22.40
N ALA A 53 -48.47 18.10 22.41
CA ALA A 53 -47.62 19.28 22.55
C ALA A 53 -47.34 19.63 24.03
N GLY A 54 -46.26 20.36 24.26
CA GLY A 54 -46.07 21.07 25.52
C GLY A 54 -44.68 21.70 25.66
N PRO A 55 -44.59 23.01 25.88
CA PRO A 55 -43.32 23.75 25.87
C PRO A 55 -42.67 23.86 27.25
N GLY A 56 -41.36 23.91 27.29
CA GLY A 56 -40.64 24.24 28.51
C GLY A 56 -39.15 24.51 28.22
N ALA A 57 -38.79 25.78 28.26
CA ALA A 57 -37.39 26.24 28.36
C ALA A 57 -37.23 26.91 29.73
N PRO A 58 -36.06 27.38 30.18
CA PRO A 58 -34.66 26.97 29.97
C PRO A 58 -33.95 26.68 31.31
N GLY A 59 -32.86 25.99 31.27
CA GLY A 59 -31.98 25.85 32.42
C GLY A 59 -30.53 25.77 31.96
N ALA A 60 -29.72 26.76 32.22
CA ALA A 60 -28.27 26.75 32.13
C ALA A 60 -27.68 26.73 33.54
N PRO A 61 -26.36 26.65 33.78
CA PRO A 61 -25.36 25.76 33.25
C PRO A 61 -24.68 24.94 34.38
N GLY A 62 -24.19 23.82 34.09
CA GLY A 62 -23.38 23.08 35.08
C GLY A 62 -22.01 22.62 34.49
N UNK A 63 -20.95 22.98 35.06
CA UNK A 63 -19.78 22.91 34.92
C UNK A 63 -19.14 21.84 34.45
N UNK A 64 -18.49 21.95 33.91
CA UNK A 64 -17.70 21.27 33.46
C UNK A 64 -16.88 20.65 34.14
N GLY A 65 -16.61 19.50 34.29
CA GLY A 65 -15.50 18.71 34.77
C GLY A 65 -14.28 18.93 33.88
N ALA A 66 -13.23 19.43 34.42
CA ALA A 66 -11.93 19.55 33.73
C ALA A 66 -11.50 18.18 33.22
N PRO A 67 -11.05 18.03 31.94
CA PRO A 67 -10.48 16.79 31.48
C PRO A 67 -9.24 16.50 32.32
N GLY A 68 -9.21 15.30 32.90
CA GLY A 68 -8.08 14.83 33.67
C GLY A 68 -6.80 14.94 32.85
N ALA A 69 -5.77 15.51 33.42
CA ALA A 69 -4.47 15.61 32.79
C ALA A 69 -4.02 14.22 32.35
N ALA A 70 -4.04 13.98 31.05
CA ALA A 70 -3.42 12.81 30.49
C ALA A 70 -1.95 12.87 30.88
N THR A 71 -1.50 11.93 31.65
CA THR A 71 -0.10 11.72 31.93
C THR A 71 0.60 11.51 30.60
N THR A 72 1.38 12.48 30.17
CA THR A 72 2.19 12.40 28.96
C THR A 72 3.19 11.26 29.16
N PRO A 73 3.10 10.16 28.39
CA PRO A 73 4.20 9.20 28.38
C PRO A 73 5.44 9.95 27.91
N GLY A 74 6.57 9.71 28.58
CA GLY A 74 7.82 10.40 28.26
C GLY A 74 8.08 10.48 26.77
N THR A 75 8.42 11.64 26.29
CA THR A 75 8.60 11.98 24.90
C THR A 75 9.43 10.95 24.16
N PRO A 76 8.87 10.08 23.33
CA PRO A 76 9.68 9.36 22.36
C PRO A 76 10.33 10.42 21.49
N GLY A 77 11.60 10.30 21.18
CA GLY A 77 12.28 11.28 20.32
C GLY A 77 11.37 11.63 19.15
N ALA A 78 11.12 12.92 18.96
CA ALA A 78 10.16 13.39 17.95
C ALA A 78 10.45 12.71 16.60
N ALA A 79 9.43 12.19 15.94
CA ALA A 79 9.60 11.59 14.62
C ALA A 79 10.29 12.60 13.69
N PRO A 80 11.29 12.18 12.88
CA PRO A 80 11.99 13.14 12.02
C PRO A 80 11.02 13.88 11.10
N SER A 81 11.25 15.18 10.96
CA SER A 81 10.46 16.02 10.08
C SER A 81 10.61 15.54 8.62
N PRO A 82 9.54 15.48 7.81
CA PRO A 82 9.67 15.12 6.40
C PRO A 82 10.68 15.97 5.62
N ARG A 83 10.90 17.21 6.03
CA ARG A 83 11.87 18.13 5.39
C ARG A 83 13.32 17.68 5.54
N GLU A 84 13.61 16.74 6.45
CA GLU A 84 14.97 16.24 6.68
C GLU A 84 15.32 15.06 5.76
N PHE A 85 14.35 14.56 5.02
CA PHE A 85 14.53 13.41 4.11
C PHE A 85 14.76 13.90 2.68
N THR A 86 15.57 13.18 1.93
CA THR A 86 15.89 13.50 0.53
C THR A 86 15.69 12.28 -0.36
N ALA A 87 15.26 12.52 -1.59
CA ALA A 87 15.18 11.48 -2.60
C ALA A 87 16.56 11.08 -3.09
N ILE A 88 16.77 9.81 -3.40
CA ILE A 88 18.02 9.30 -3.95
C ILE A 88 17.70 8.41 -5.17
N ALA A 89 18.60 8.43 -6.15
CA ALA A 89 18.41 7.66 -7.39
C ALA A 89 18.39 6.14 -7.17
N ALA A 90 18.88 5.67 -6.04
CA ALA A 90 18.92 4.23 -5.73
C ALA A 90 17.56 3.65 -5.32
N LEU A 91 16.60 4.51 -4.98
CA LEU A 91 15.24 4.09 -4.59
C LEU A 91 14.25 4.58 -5.64
N THR A 92 13.57 3.64 -6.24
CA THR A 92 12.63 3.90 -7.35
C THR A 92 11.20 3.85 -6.84
N ASP A 93 10.38 4.81 -7.28
CA ASP A 93 8.96 4.86 -6.96
C ASP A 93 8.24 3.62 -7.50
N ILE A 94 7.16 3.24 -6.84
CA ILE A 94 6.23 2.24 -7.34
C ILE A 94 4.87 2.89 -7.60
N HIS A 95 4.10 2.28 -8.49
CA HIS A 95 2.84 2.83 -8.94
C HIS A 95 1.68 1.88 -8.68
N PHE A 96 0.47 2.44 -8.68
CA PHE A 96 -0.75 1.71 -8.34
C PHE A 96 -1.82 1.91 -9.41
N ASP A 97 -2.68 0.92 -9.53
CA ASP A 97 -3.89 1.05 -10.35
C ASP A 97 -4.87 2.06 -9.74
N PHE A 98 -5.78 2.54 -10.57
CA PHE A 98 -6.83 3.45 -10.11
C PHE A 98 -7.61 2.81 -8.95
N ASP A 99 -7.76 3.58 -7.89
CA ASP A 99 -8.51 3.20 -6.69
C ASP A 99 -7.99 1.95 -5.97
N LYS A 100 -6.70 1.58 -6.20
CA LYS A 100 -6.08 0.41 -5.55
C LYS A 100 -4.85 0.78 -4.75
N TYR A 101 -4.52 -0.08 -3.80
CA TYR A 101 -3.31 -0.03 -2.97
C TYR A 101 -2.56 -1.37 -2.97
N ASP A 102 -3.00 -2.32 -3.82
CA ASP A 102 -2.29 -3.60 -4.00
C ASP A 102 -1.02 -3.38 -4.81
N ILE A 103 0.07 -4.04 -4.41
CA ILE A 103 1.35 -3.98 -5.14
C ILE A 103 1.21 -4.75 -6.45
N ARG A 104 1.47 -4.09 -7.57
CA ARG A 104 1.42 -4.73 -8.89
C ARG A 104 2.63 -5.66 -9.06
N PRO A 105 2.53 -6.75 -9.83
CA PRO A 105 3.66 -7.68 -10.00
C PRO A 105 4.95 -7.04 -10.54
N GLY A 106 4.84 -6.01 -11.39
CA GLY A 106 6.00 -5.26 -11.88
C GLY A 106 6.65 -4.45 -10.77
N ASP A 107 5.82 -3.80 -9.95
CA ASP A 107 6.28 -2.96 -8.84
C ASP A 107 6.86 -3.79 -7.68
N ALA A 108 6.43 -5.04 -7.53
CA ALA A 108 7.05 -5.95 -6.55
C ALA A 108 8.55 -6.12 -6.81
N LYS A 109 8.96 -6.23 -8.08
CA LYS A 109 10.38 -6.33 -8.45
C LYS A 109 11.16 -5.06 -8.08
N VAL A 110 10.54 -3.90 -8.27
CA VAL A 110 11.13 -2.61 -7.87
C VAL A 110 11.33 -2.59 -6.35
N LEU A 111 10.32 -3.04 -5.60
CA LEU A 111 10.42 -3.10 -4.14
C LEU A 111 11.48 -4.10 -3.66
N ASP A 112 11.70 -5.21 -4.39
CA ASP A 112 12.79 -6.14 -4.07
C ASP A 112 14.15 -5.45 -4.17
N GLU A 113 14.36 -4.63 -5.22
CA GLU A 113 15.62 -3.88 -5.38
C GLU A 113 15.74 -2.79 -4.30
N ASN A 114 14.67 -2.05 -4.04
CA ASN A 114 14.65 -1.08 -2.96
C ASN A 114 14.98 -1.73 -1.61
N ALA A 115 14.40 -2.91 -1.33
CA ALA A 115 14.67 -3.66 -0.09
C ALA A 115 16.14 -4.09 0.00
N LYS A 116 16.75 -4.51 -1.10
CA LYS A 116 18.19 -4.84 -1.13
C LYS A 116 19.02 -3.63 -0.72
N TRP A 117 18.75 -2.47 -1.34
CA TRP A 117 19.46 -1.24 -1.00
C TRP A 117 19.27 -0.90 0.49
N MET A 118 18.04 -0.94 0.99
CA MET A 118 17.73 -0.60 2.38
C MET A 118 18.42 -1.54 3.38
N LYS A 119 18.57 -2.83 3.04
CA LYS A 119 19.28 -3.81 3.88
C LYS A 119 20.79 -3.57 3.86
N SER A 120 21.34 -3.16 2.73
CA SER A 120 22.78 -2.82 2.60
C SER A 120 23.13 -1.49 3.27
N ASN A 121 22.12 -0.67 3.57
CA ASN A 121 22.30 0.66 4.16
C ASN A 121 21.48 0.77 5.47
N PRO A 122 21.85 0.00 6.51
CA PRO A 122 21.00 -0.17 7.69
C PRO A 122 20.88 1.05 8.59
N THR A 123 21.74 2.06 8.44
CA THR A 123 21.72 3.30 9.24
C THR A 123 20.69 4.31 8.72
N TYR A 124 20.25 4.21 7.48
CA TYR A 124 19.31 5.18 6.92
C TYR A 124 17.90 4.97 7.46
N LEU A 125 17.24 6.06 7.82
CA LEU A 125 15.80 6.13 8.05
C LEU A 125 15.12 6.34 6.71
N ILE A 126 13.93 5.76 6.55
CA ILE A 126 13.17 5.76 5.30
C ILE A 126 11.85 6.49 5.52
N LEU A 127 11.50 7.39 4.62
CA LEU A 127 10.16 7.97 4.57
C LEU A 127 9.48 7.47 3.31
N ILE A 128 8.27 6.95 3.45
CA ILE A 128 7.43 6.54 2.32
C ILE A 128 6.25 7.49 2.25
N GLU A 129 6.14 8.20 1.14
CA GLU A 129 5.04 9.12 0.86
C GLU A 129 4.03 8.43 -0.05
N GLY A 130 2.75 8.42 0.35
CA GLY A 130 1.66 7.87 -0.45
C GLY A 130 0.91 8.97 -1.18
N HIS A 131 0.72 8.77 -2.49
CA HIS A 131 0.12 9.76 -3.38
C HIS A 131 -1.02 9.18 -4.21
N CYS A 132 -1.93 10.04 -4.63
CA CYS A 132 -3.09 9.72 -5.47
C CYS A 132 -3.16 10.67 -6.66
N ASP A 133 -3.95 10.29 -7.66
CA ASP A 133 -4.38 11.24 -8.69
C ASP A 133 -5.54 12.08 -8.15
N GLU A 134 -5.93 13.11 -8.90
CA GLU A 134 -6.88 14.14 -8.48
C GLU A 134 -8.35 13.67 -8.39
N ARG A 135 -8.63 12.42 -8.76
CA ARG A 135 -10.03 11.93 -8.80
C ARG A 135 -10.46 11.45 -7.42
N GLY A 136 -11.54 12.03 -6.92
CA GLY A 136 -12.10 11.73 -5.59
C GLY A 136 -12.16 12.97 -4.72
N THR A 137 -12.38 12.75 -3.43
CA THR A 137 -12.28 13.84 -2.46
C THR A 137 -10.92 13.83 -1.79
N ASN A 138 -10.48 14.98 -1.30
CA ASN A 138 -9.20 15.09 -0.61
C ASN A 138 -9.09 14.09 0.56
N GLU A 139 -10.17 14.00 1.38
CA GLU A 139 -10.19 13.09 2.53
C GLU A 139 -10.05 11.63 2.08
N TYR A 140 -10.74 11.25 1.00
CA TYR A 140 -10.62 9.90 0.44
C TYR A 140 -9.20 9.63 -0.05
N ASN A 141 -8.64 10.59 -0.79
CA ASN A 141 -7.30 10.44 -1.35
C ASN A 141 -6.21 10.44 -0.27
N LEU A 142 -6.36 11.19 0.83
CA LEU A 142 -5.47 11.10 1.97
C LEU A 142 -5.49 9.69 2.58
N ALA A 143 -6.68 9.12 2.77
CA ALA A 143 -6.81 7.76 3.29
C ALA A 143 -6.25 6.71 2.32
N LEU A 144 -6.49 6.87 1.01
CA LEU A 144 -5.97 5.94 0.00
C LEU A 144 -4.43 6.02 -0.08
N GLY A 145 -3.87 7.23 -0.02
CA GLY A 145 -2.42 7.42 0.02
C GLY A 145 -1.79 6.75 1.24
N GLU A 146 -2.43 6.85 2.40
CA GLU A 146 -1.96 6.14 3.60
C GLU A 146 -1.95 4.63 3.40
N ARG A 147 -3.02 4.07 2.80
CA ARG A 147 -3.09 2.62 2.51
C ARG A 147 -1.97 2.19 1.54
N ARG A 148 -1.66 3.01 0.53
CA ARG A 148 -0.56 2.77 -0.42
C ARG A 148 0.79 2.75 0.30
N ALA A 149 1.08 3.77 1.11
CA ALA A 149 2.32 3.83 1.89
C ALA A 149 2.43 2.61 2.83
N LYS A 150 1.33 2.23 3.48
CA LYS A 150 1.29 1.09 4.40
C LYS A 150 1.49 -0.24 3.68
N SER A 151 0.86 -0.43 2.51
CA SER A 151 1.05 -1.64 1.69
C SER A 151 2.50 -1.78 1.27
N THR A 152 3.11 -0.66 0.83
CA THR A 152 4.53 -0.59 0.49
C THR A 152 5.43 -0.96 1.67
N MET A 153 5.18 -0.37 2.85
CA MET A 153 5.92 -0.71 4.07
C MET A 153 5.80 -2.20 4.41
N ASN A 154 4.58 -2.73 4.38
CA ASN A 154 4.34 -4.14 4.71
C ASN A 154 5.14 -5.07 3.79
N TYR A 155 5.19 -4.74 2.50
CA TYR A 155 6.00 -5.50 1.53
C TYR A 155 7.49 -5.45 1.92
N LEU A 156 8.04 -4.25 2.15
CA LEU A 156 9.44 -4.08 2.51
C LEU A 156 9.79 -4.82 3.82
N VAL A 157 8.89 -4.79 4.80
CA VAL A 157 9.08 -5.51 6.06
C VAL A 157 9.09 -7.02 5.82
N SER A 158 8.24 -7.54 4.94
CA SER A 158 8.26 -8.96 4.56
C SER A 158 9.59 -9.35 3.87
N GLN A 159 10.26 -8.39 3.23
CA GLN A 159 11.58 -8.57 2.63
C GLN A 159 12.74 -8.39 3.64
N GLY A 160 12.44 -8.15 4.91
CA GLY A 160 13.41 -8.06 5.99
C GLY A 160 13.90 -6.65 6.32
N VAL A 161 13.25 -5.60 5.82
CA VAL A 161 13.54 -4.23 6.24
C VAL A 161 12.88 -3.98 7.60
N ARG A 162 13.63 -3.40 8.54
CA ARG A 162 13.11 -3.17 9.90
C ARG A 162 12.06 -2.06 9.91
N ALA A 163 10.88 -2.37 10.45
CA ALA A 163 9.74 -1.44 10.48
C ALA A 163 10.05 -0.13 11.23
N ASN A 164 10.85 -0.19 12.29
CA ASN A 164 11.19 0.99 13.09
C ASN A 164 12.06 2.02 12.36
N ARG A 165 12.55 1.69 11.16
CA ARG A 165 13.27 2.63 10.28
C ARG A 165 12.35 3.35 9.31
N ILE A 166 11.09 2.94 9.22
CA ILE A 166 10.17 3.42 8.18
C ILE A 166 9.13 4.34 8.81
N THR A 167 9.04 5.54 8.27
CA THR A 167 7.99 6.52 8.58
C THR A 167 7.07 6.62 7.37
N LEU A 168 5.77 6.75 7.62
CA LEU A 168 4.76 6.90 6.57
C LEU A 168 4.14 8.28 6.62
N ILE A 169 3.84 8.83 5.46
CA ILE A 169 3.02 10.03 5.33
C ILE A 169 2.14 9.90 4.08
N SER A 170 0.94 10.43 4.14
CA SER A 170 0.10 10.56 2.96
C SER A 170 -0.03 12.02 2.58
N TYR A 171 0.10 12.30 1.30
CA TYR A 171 -0.26 13.59 0.73
C TYR A 171 -1.52 13.49 -0.15
N GLY A 172 -2.08 12.28 -0.30
CA GLY A 172 -3.22 12.12 -1.18
C GLY A 172 -2.94 12.75 -2.54
N GLU A 173 -3.79 13.65 -2.98
CA GLU A 173 -3.64 14.36 -4.26
C GLU A 173 -2.87 15.69 -4.15
N GLU A 174 -2.45 16.09 -2.94
CA GLU A 174 -1.94 17.45 -2.66
C GLU A 174 -0.57 17.73 -3.27
N ARG A 175 0.20 16.70 -3.65
CA ARG A 175 1.53 16.86 -4.23
C ARG A 175 1.68 16.10 -5.55
N PRO A 176 1.00 16.56 -6.60
CA PRO A 176 1.07 15.88 -7.89
C PRO A 176 2.44 16.08 -8.56
N GLN A 177 2.94 15.07 -9.27
CA GLN A 177 4.07 15.19 -10.19
C GLN A 177 3.65 15.77 -11.53
N CYS A 178 2.36 15.67 -11.83
CA CYS A 178 1.81 15.96 -13.14
C CYS A 178 0.39 16.48 -12.94
N THR A 179 -0.01 17.49 -13.70
CA THR A 179 -1.31 18.16 -13.51
C THR A 179 -2.26 18.07 -14.72
N GLU A 180 -1.85 17.41 -15.79
CA GLU A 180 -2.74 17.20 -16.94
C GLU A 180 -3.81 16.14 -16.60
N LYS A 181 -5.02 16.36 -17.10
CA LYS A 181 -6.15 15.45 -16.87
C LYS A 181 -6.14 14.30 -17.88
N THR A 182 -5.08 13.50 -17.82
CA THR A 182 -4.90 12.32 -18.70
C THR A 182 -4.49 11.11 -17.87
N GLU A 183 -4.79 9.91 -18.38
CA GLU A 183 -4.41 8.68 -17.68
C GLU A 183 -2.88 8.56 -17.50
N ALA A 184 -2.11 9.03 -18.47
CA ALA A 184 -0.65 9.02 -18.38
C ALA A 184 -0.14 9.89 -17.23
N CYS A 185 -0.82 11.00 -16.94
CA CYS A 185 -0.50 11.87 -15.82
C CYS A 185 -1.00 11.27 -14.50
N TRP A 186 -2.23 10.79 -14.48
CA TRP A 186 -2.80 10.16 -13.29
C TRP A 186 -1.98 8.95 -12.83
N ASP A 187 -1.47 8.14 -13.76
CA ASP A 187 -0.61 7.00 -13.42
C ASP A 187 0.66 7.44 -12.70
N LYS A 188 1.29 8.54 -13.13
CA LYS A 188 2.47 9.10 -12.44
C LYS A 188 2.16 9.56 -11.02
N ASN A 189 0.94 10.06 -10.80
CA ASN A 189 0.54 10.56 -9.48
C ASN A 189 0.20 9.42 -8.51
N ARG A 190 -0.32 8.29 -9.00
CA ARG A 190 -0.66 7.13 -8.16
C ARG A 190 0.59 6.35 -7.77
N ARG A 191 1.35 6.87 -6.79
CA ARG A 191 2.66 6.29 -6.45
C ARG A 191 2.93 6.21 -4.95
N ALA A 192 3.90 5.41 -4.59
CA ALA A 192 4.61 5.54 -3.31
C ALA A 192 6.03 6.03 -3.62
N HIS A 193 6.40 7.15 -3.00
CA HIS A 193 7.67 7.82 -3.19
C HIS A 193 8.58 7.59 -2.00
N PHE A 194 9.89 7.43 -2.25
CA PHE A 194 10.86 7.07 -1.22
C PHE A 194 11.87 8.18 -0.98
N LEU A 195 12.03 8.53 0.28
CA LEU A 195 13.08 9.47 0.70
C LEU A 195 13.86 8.85 1.86
N VAL A 196 15.10 9.30 2.02
CA VAL A 196 15.99 8.80 3.06
C VAL A 196 16.61 9.93 3.85
N LYS A 197 16.98 9.61 5.11
CA LYS A 197 17.76 10.46 5.97
C LYS A 197 18.81 9.59 6.66
N ALA A 198 20.06 10.08 6.75
CA ALA A 198 21.07 9.40 7.55
C ALA A 198 20.61 9.38 9.01
N GLY A 199 20.63 8.21 9.65
CA GLY A 199 20.26 8.04 11.05
C GLY A 199 21.42 8.28 12.01
#